data_cb5fe23f3fbfe5199ee0d618080d8e31
#
_entry.id   cb5fe23f3fbfe5199ee0d618080d8e31
#
_cell.length_a   1.000
_cell.length_b   1.000
_cell.length_c   1.000
_cell.angle_alpha   90.00
_cell.angle_beta   90.00
_cell.angle_gamma   90.00
#
_symmetry.space_group_name_H-M   'P 1'
#
loop_
_entity.id
_entity.type
_entity.pdbx_description
1 polymer ?
#
loop_
_entity_poly.entity_id
_entity_poly.type
_entity_poly.pdbx_seq_one_letter_code
_entity_poly.pdbx_strand_id
1 'polypeptide(L)'
;MEQNTEKTMKQKKYVFFRYSFNEDPDSTPDKRVDNDKIQSLFGDIFVAGEKLKIYMKKGNGEVTLRNDVITKCDDIIVYRLNDDKDVKITLPTGTATNNIDDYADTMEPSYPFCHLIFHNQPGVQYVAIEKNYAAFNGNLSRITKILATNFNRMLKPYGYTIQFEAIYMQALAWDVVKRRCRENDDYVSQICLTAKRDKEKETFADFSRNDNINGLIQEAEDNEAKEFFMGSKFPKDASEQSIKNSIDNMFHINQFIAKKECELKVKLSKSGVLCLNDEVVPMYFLPHMAIERFQLRTTVSTNKDD
;
A
#
# COMPACT_ATOMS: atom_id res chain seq x y z
N MET A 1 8.97 13.87 -44.98
CA MET A 1 8.31 12.74 -44.26
C MET A 1 8.81 12.78 -42.85
N GLU A 2 8.09 13.50 -41.98
CA GLU A 2 8.34 13.53 -40.55
C GLU A 2 7.77 12.26 -39.97
N GLN A 3 8.65 11.39 -39.47
CA GLN A 3 8.23 10.22 -38.67
C GLN A 3 7.77 10.73 -37.32
N ASN A 4 6.46 10.83 -37.14
CA ASN A 4 5.80 10.97 -35.85
C ASN A 4 6.05 9.69 -35.05
N THR A 5 7.16 9.65 -34.31
CA THR A 5 7.36 8.67 -33.26
C THR A 5 6.44 9.03 -32.09
N GLU A 6 5.20 8.57 -32.12
CA GLU A 6 4.36 8.49 -30.93
C GLU A 6 5.11 7.64 -29.89
N LYS A 7 5.78 8.31 -28.96
CA LYS A 7 6.27 7.68 -27.74
C LYS A 7 5.05 7.13 -27.01
N THR A 8 4.82 5.82 -27.13
CA THR A 8 3.82 5.12 -26.34
C THR A 8 4.12 5.41 -24.88
N MET A 9 3.37 6.31 -24.26
CA MET A 9 3.51 6.62 -22.84
C MET A 9 3.24 5.33 -22.06
N LYS A 10 4.27 4.80 -21.38
CA LYS A 10 4.10 3.65 -20.49
C LYS A 10 3.05 4.02 -19.43
N GLN A 11 1.95 3.30 -19.44
CA GLN A 11 0.91 3.47 -18.43
C GLN A 11 1.48 3.19 -17.04
N LYS A 12 1.24 4.11 -16.11
CA LYS A 12 1.64 3.99 -14.72
C LYS A 12 0.46 3.57 -13.87
N LYS A 13 0.67 2.63 -12.95
CA LYS A 13 -0.36 2.16 -12.03
C LYS A 13 -0.17 2.81 -10.67
N TYR A 14 -1.24 3.32 -10.09
CA TYR A 14 -1.25 3.93 -8.77
C TYR A 14 -2.21 3.18 -7.84
N VAL A 15 -1.76 2.96 -6.62
CA VAL A 15 -2.56 2.36 -5.54
C VAL A 15 -2.78 3.41 -4.47
N PHE A 16 -4.00 3.49 -3.98
CA PHE A 16 -4.41 4.51 -3.02
C PHE A 16 -4.33 4.01 -1.58
N PHE A 17 -3.79 4.86 -0.73
CA PHE A 17 -3.76 4.69 0.72
C PHE A 17 -4.43 5.91 1.36
N ARG A 18 -5.17 5.67 2.45
CA ARG A 18 -5.50 6.72 3.40
C ARG A 18 -4.34 6.89 4.35
N TYR A 19 -4.06 8.12 4.78
CA TYR A 19 -3.19 8.34 5.93
C TYR A 19 -3.93 9.12 7.00
N SER A 20 -3.54 8.92 8.25
CA SER A 20 -4.12 9.59 9.42
C SER A 20 -3.01 10.01 10.36
N PHE A 21 -3.25 11.10 11.07
CA PHE A 21 -2.39 11.54 12.16
C PHE A 21 -2.98 11.03 13.47
N ASN A 22 -2.15 10.40 14.28
CA ASN A 22 -2.52 9.93 15.62
C ASN A 22 -1.64 10.61 16.63
N GLU A 23 -2.16 10.90 17.82
CA GLU A 23 -1.34 11.40 18.91
C GLU A 23 -0.24 10.39 19.25
N ASP A 24 0.99 10.90 19.45
CA ASP A 24 2.09 10.07 19.94
C ASP A 24 1.85 9.75 21.43
N PRO A 25 1.68 8.47 21.80
CA PRO A 25 1.41 8.10 23.20
C PRO A 25 2.56 8.49 24.14
N ASP A 26 3.78 8.62 23.62
CA ASP A 26 4.96 9.03 24.40
C ASP A 26 5.10 10.56 24.53
N SER A 27 4.22 11.33 23.88
CA SER A 27 4.26 12.80 23.92
C SER A 27 3.49 13.35 25.11
N THR A 28 4.10 14.35 25.78
CA THR A 28 3.41 15.11 26.83
C THR A 28 2.39 16.09 26.22
N PRO A 29 1.24 16.34 26.88
CA PRO A 29 0.20 17.25 26.36
C PRO A 29 0.72 18.62 25.95
N ASP A 30 1.67 19.17 26.71
CA ASP A 30 2.25 20.51 26.48
C ASP A 30 3.04 20.63 25.17
N LYS A 31 3.43 19.52 24.58
CA LYS A 31 4.17 19.48 23.30
C LYS A 31 3.28 19.27 22.08
N ARG A 32 2.01 18.98 22.31
CA ARG A 32 1.09 18.68 21.22
C ARG A 32 0.59 19.95 20.58
N VAL A 33 0.69 19.98 19.27
CA VAL A 33 0.05 21.00 18.44
C VAL A 33 -1.43 20.67 18.32
N ASP A 34 -2.29 21.67 18.16
CA ASP A 34 -3.73 21.46 17.93
C ASP A 34 -3.95 20.55 16.70
N ASN A 35 -4.91 19.66 16.81
CA ASN A 35 -5.27 18.71 15.74
C ASN A 35 -5.53 19.37 14.38
N ASP A 36 -6.11 20.58 14.40
CA ASP A 36 -6.40 21.34 13.18
C ASP A 36 -5.15 21.86 12.47
N LYS A 37 -4.01 21.92 13.19
CA LYS A 37 -2.74 22.45 12.67
C LYS A 37 -1.81 21.37 12.14
N ILE A 38 -1.94 20.10 12.62
CA ILE A 38 -0.99 19.05 12.26
C ILE A 38 -0.96 18.78 10.76
N GLN A 39 -2.08 18.91 10.10
CA GLN A 39 -2.17 18.70 8.65
C GLN A 39 -1.44 19.80 7.88
N SER A 40 -1.61 21.07 8.27
CA SER A 40 -0.85 22.18 7.68
C SER A 40 0.65 21.98 7.89
N LEU A 41 1.06 21.64 9.11
CA LEU A 41 2.46 21.35 9.44
C LEU A 41 3.02 20.18 8.61
N PHE A 42 2.23 19.12 8.41
CA PHE A 42 2.64 18.04 7.52
C PHE A 42 2.80 18.52 6.07
N GLY A 43 1.87 19.34 5.59
CA GLY A 43 1.99 19.97 4.27
C GLY A 43 3.25 20.83 4.14
N ASP A 44 3.62 21.56 5.19
CA ASP A 44 4.76 22.48 5.21
C ASP A 44 6.13 21.78 5.22
N ILE A 45 6.17 20.48 5.54
CA ILE A 45 7.37 19.66 5.35
C ILE A 45 7.78 19.59 3.88
N PHE A 46 6.82 19.69 2.96
CA PHE A 46 7.06 19.57 1.53
C PHE A 46 7.23 20.97 0.90
N VAL A 47 8.45 21.27 0.49
CA VAL A 47 8.77 22.49 -0.26
C VAL A 47 9.17 22.11 -1.68
N ALA A 48 8.50 22.67 -2.68
CA ALA A 48 8.75 22.37 -4.09
C ALA A 48 10.24 22.61 -4.46
N GLY A 49 10.85 21.63 -5.11
CA GLY A 49 12.25 21.64 -5.47
C GLY A 49 13.23 21.20 -4.37
N GLU A 50 12.74 20.97 -3.15
CA GLU A 50 13.57 20.50 -2.03
C GLU A 50 13.53 18.98 -1.84
N LYS A 51 14.46 18.50 -1.02
CA LYS A 51 14.63 17.10 -0.65
C LYS A 51 14.37 16.91 0.82
N LEU A 52 13.65 15.84 1.15
CA LEU A 52 13.45 15.42 2.54
C LEU A 52 14.58 14.48 3.00
N LYS A 53 14.86 14.47 4.28
CA LYS A 53 15.77 13.49 4.89
C LYS A 53 15.04 12.17 5.10
N ILE A 54 15.00 11.33 4.08
CA ILE A 54 14.35 10.01 4.10
C ILE A 54 15.41 8.92 4.23
N TYR A 55 15.30 8.11 5.26
CA TYR A 55 16.22 7.02 5.55
C TYR A 55 15.55 5.67 5.31
N MET A 56 16.33 4.72 4.85
CA MET A 56 15.90 3.32 4.70
C MET A 56 16.93 2.41 5.37
N LYS A 57 16.45 1.42 6.12
CA LYS A 57 17.31 0.37 6.70
C LYS A 57 17.85 -0.52 5.57
N LYS A 58 19.18 -0.66 5.48
CA LYS A 58 19.88 -1.53 4.52
C LYS A 58 20.93 -2.36 5.29
N GLY A 59 20.67 -3.66 5.44
CA GLY A 59 21.50 -4.51 6.30
C GLY A 59 21.50 -4.03 7.76
N ASN A 60 22.67 -3.84 8.33
CA ASN A 60 22.86 -3.34 9.71
C ASN A 60 22.91 -1.81 9.82
N GLY A 61 22.73 -1.07 8.72
CA GLY A 61 22.82 0.39 8.69
C GLY A 61 21.59 1.07 8.11
N GLU A 62 21.65 2.39 8.03
CA GLU A 62 20.66 3.23 7.33
C GLU A 62 21.33 3.91 6.14
N VAL A 63 20.61 4.00 5.02
CA VAL A 63 21.00 4.79 3.85
C VAL A 63 20.01 5.92 3.63
N THR A 64 20.50 7.08 3.17
CA THR A 64 19.63 8.20 2.82
C THR A 64 19.13 8.01 1.39
N LEU A 65 17.82 7.95 1.22
CA LEU A 65 17.20 7.83 -0.10
C LEU A 65 17.18 9.16 -0.84
N ARG A 66 17.49 9.11 -2.13
CA ARG A 66 17.26 10.25 -3.03
C ARG A 66 15.77 10.49 -3.17
N ASN A 67 15.36 11.73 -3.14
CA ASN A 67 13.96 12.11 -3.28
C ASN A 67 13.85 13.57 -3.69
N ASP A 68 12.70 13.98 -4.23
CA ASP A 68 12.42 15.36 -4.61
C ASP A 68 10.93 15.66 -4.43
N VAL A 69 10.61 16.83 -3.89
CA VAL A 69 9.27 17.42 -3.99
C VAL A 69 9.14 18.07 -5.36
N ILE A 70 8.44 17.39 -6.28
CA ILE A 70 8.35 17.84 -7.69
C ILE A 70 7.49 19.10 -7.79
N THR A 71 6.32 19.07 -7.14
CA THR A 71 5.41 20.23 -7.08
C THR A 71 4.53 20.15 -5.84
N LYS A 72 4.12 21.31 -5.38
CA LYS A 72 3.08 21.49 -4.35
C LYS A 72 2.13 22.57 -4.88
N CYS A 73 0.87 22.21 -5.03
CA CYS A 73 -0.18 23.12 -5.46
C CYS A 73 -1.39 22.88 -4.57
N ASP A 74 -1.75 23.87 -3.79
CA ASP A 74 -2.78 23.77 -2.76
C ASP A 74 -2.57 22.53 -1.88
N ASP A 75 -3.56 21.64 -1.86
CA ASP A 75 -3.55 20.41 -1.08
C ASP A 75 -2.88 19.22 -1.78
N ILE A 76 -2.42 19.39 -3.02
CA ILE A 76 -1.78 18.34 -3.83
C ILE A 76 -0.26 18.48 -3.79
N ILE A 77 0.41 17.40 -3.40
CA ILE A 77 1.86 17.31 -3.34
C ILE A 77 2.31 16.15 -4.22
N VAL A 78 3.11 16.42 -5.25
CA VAL A 78 3.72 15.38 -6.08
C VAL A 78 5.17 15.20 -5.61
N TYR A 79 5.45 14.00 -5.16
CA TYR A 79 6.71 13.63 -4.55
C TYR A 79 7.34 12.44 -5.27
N ARG A 80 8.64 12.46 -5.47
CA ARG A 80 9.43 11.37 -6.04
C ARG A 80 10.32 10.75 -4.97
N LEU A 81 10.25 9.43 -4.84
CA LEU A 81 11.10 8.65 -3.95
C LEU A 81 11.89 7.64 -4.75
N ASN A 82 13.21 7.68 -4.64
CA ASN A 82 14.11 6.74 -5.31
C ASN A 82 14.47 5.58 -4.39
N ASP A 83 14.50 4.38 -4.97
CA ASP A 83 15.09 3.20 -4.31
C ASP A 83 16.62 3.26 -4.43
N ASP A 84 17.34 2.64 -3.51
CA ASP A 84 18.79 2.51 -3.54
C ASP A 84 19.14 1.05 -3.81
N LYS A 85 19.50 0.77 -5.06
CA LYS A 85 19.82 -0.57 -5.56
C LYS A 85 21.21 -0.62 -6.18
N ASP A 86 21.85 -1.76 -6.03
CA ASP A 86 22.99 -2.13 -6.83
C ASP A 86 22.53 -3.06 -7.97
N VAL A 87 22.92 -2.76 -9.18
CA VAL A 87 22.58 -3.54 -10.38
C VAL A 87 23.86 -4.17 -10.90
N LYS A 88 23.80 -5.47 -11.10
CA LYS A 88 24.89 -6.21 -11.74
C LYS A 88 24.91 -5.89 -13.24
N ILE A 89 26.02 -5.38 -13.71
CA ILE A 89 26.27 -5.09 -15.12
C ILE A 89 27.44 -5.95 -15.57
N THR A 90 27.27 -6.67 -16.67
CA THR A 90 28.35 -7.44 -17.29
C THR A 90 28.98 -6.58 -18.37
N LEU A 91 30.23 -6.20 -18.18
CA LEU A 91 30.98 -5.34 -19.10
C LEU A 91 32.13 -6.12 -19.74
N PRO A 92 32.48 -5.83 -21.02
CA PRO A 92 33.67 -6.40 -21.63
C PRO A 92 34.93 -5.90 -20.91
N THR A 93 35.87 -6.81 -20.63
CA THR A 93 37.12 -6.52 -19.89
C THR A 93 38.26 -6.05 -20.77
N GLY A 94 38.09 -6.04 -22.09
CA GLY A 94 39.13 -5.62 -23.05
C GLY A 94 38.60 -5.30 -24.44
N THR A 95 39.51 -5.05 -25.38
CA THR A 95 39.20 -4.87 -26.79
C THR A 95 38.63 -6.17 -27.34
N ALA A 96 37.42 -6.08 -27.87
CA ALA A 96 36.57 -7.14 -28.39
C ALA A 96 37.32 -8.39 -28.90
N THR A 97 37.41 -9.38 -28.05
CA THR A 97 37.67 -10.75 -28.48
C THR A 97 36.38 -11.53 -28.33
N ASN A 98 36.15 -12.50 -29.20
CA ASN A 98 34.92 -13.29 -29.21
C ASN A 98 34.88 -14.38 -28.09
N ASN A 99 35.60 -14.15 -26.97
CA ASN A 99 35.72 -15.10 -25.89
C ASN A 99 34.74 -14.78 -24.75
N ILE A 100 34.03 -15.79 -24.25
CA ILE A 100 33.10 -15.69 -23.11
C ILE A 100 33.78 -15.17 -21.84
N ASP A 101 35.09 -15.41 -21.69
CA ASP A 101 35.88 -15.02 -20.52
C ASP A 101 36.30 -13.55 -20.50
N ASP A 102 35.97 -12.79 -21.57
CA ASP A 102 36.33 -11.37 -21.71
C ASP A 102 35.30 -10.40 -21.09
N TYR A 103 34.39 -10.92 -20.28
CA TYR A 103 33.37 -10.14 -19.57
C TYR A 103 33.55 -10.24 -18.06
N ALA A 104 33.47 -9.11 -17.39
CA ALA A 104 33.46 -9.05 -15.93
C ALA A 104 32.14 -8.45 -15.42
N ASP A 105 31.68 -8.99 -14.33
CA ASP A 105 30.53 -8.47 -13.61
C ASP A 105 30.97 -7.35 -12.68
N THR A 106 30.33 -6.19 -12.81
CA THR A 106 30.49 -5.07 -11.89
C THR A 106 29.14 -4.71 -11.28
N MET A 107 29.17 -4.18 -10.07
CA MET A 107 27.97 -3.68 -9.39
C MET A 107 27.92 -2.16 -9.53
N GLU A 108 26.88 -1.68 -10.19
CA GLU A 108 26.67 -0.24 -10.40
C GLU A 108 25.46 0.25 -9.61
N PRO A 109 25.54 1.41 -8.94
CA PRO A 109 24.42 1.97 -8.22
C PRO A 109 23.30 2.40 -9.18
N SER A 110 22.07 2.01 -8.86
CA SER A 110 20.87 2.34 -9.60
C SER A 110 19.83 2.97 -8.69
N TYR A 111 19.15 4.00 -9.17
CA TYR A 111 18.20 4.78 -8.39
C TYR A 111 16.80 4.82 -9.05
N PRO A 112 16.17 3.67 -9.30
CA PRO A 112 14.81 3.64 -9.81
C PRO A 112 13.87 4.32 -8.82
N PHE A 113 12.79 4.93 -9.32
CA PHE A 113 11.92 5.75 -8.48
C PHE A 113 10.44 5.41 -8.65
N CYS A 114 9.65 5.80 -7.68
CA CYS A 114 8.20 5.86 -7.76
C CYS A 114 7.71 7.28 -7.44
N HIS A 115 6.58 7.65 -8.01
CA HIS A 115 5.88 8.87 -7.66
C HIS A 115 4.86 8.60 -6.58
N LEU A 116 4.70 9.59 -5.71
CA LEU A 116 3.68 9.65 -4.68
C LEU A 116 2.91 10.95 -4.88
N ILE A 117 1.60 10.87 -4.84
CA ILE A 117 0.72 12.03 -4.97
C ILE A 117 -0.09 12.10 -3.69
N PHE A 118 0.24 13.04 -2.81
CA PHE A 118 -0.51 13.28 -1.60
C PHE A 118 -1.63 14.26 -1.88
N HIS A 119 -2.82 13.97 -1.35
CA HIS A 119 -3.90 14.90 -1.17
C HIS A 119 -4.03 15.19 0.31
N ASN A 120 -3.62 16.38 0.72
CA ASN A 120 -3.48 16.79 2.11
C ASN A 120 -4.56 17.81 2.50
N GLN A 121 -5.84 17.43 2.35
CA GLN A 121 -6.97 18.26 2.72
C GLN A 121 -7.54 17.81 4.08
N PRO A 122 -8.04 18.75 4.94
CA PRO A 122 -8.71 18.40 6.18
C PRO A 122 -9.84 17.37 5.99
N GLY A 123 -9.79 16.30 6.79
CA GLY A 123 -10.76 15.21 6.70
C GLY A 123 -10.60 14.27 5.49
N VAL A 124 -9.72 14.61 4.53
CA VAL A 124 -9.50 13.79 3.33
C VAL A 124 -8.00 13.68 3.08
N GLN A 125 -7.39 12.65 3.66
CA GLN A 125 -5.95 12.41 3.56
C GLN A 125 -5.70 11.13 2.77
N TYR A 126 -5.29 11.29 1.51
CA TYR A 126 -4.96 10.17 0.64
C TYR A 126 -3.58 10.34 0.02
N VAL A 127 -2.92 9.22 -0.25
CA VAL A 127 -1.74 9.18 -1.10
C VAL A 127 -1.91 8.11 -2.17
N ALA A 128 -1.66 8.49 -3.41
CA ALA A 128 -1.53 7.55 -4.52
C ALA A 128 -0.05 7.22 -4.70
N ILE A 129 0.30 5.95 -4.60
CA ILE A 129 1.68 5.45 -4.72
C ILE A 129 1.82 4.70 -6.04
N GLU A 130 2.78 5.11 -6.88
CA GLU A 130 3.10 4.42 -8.13
C GLU A 130 3.63 3.00 -7.84
N LYS A 131 2.96 1.99 -8.41
CA LYS A 131 3.43 0.60 -8.37
C LYS A 131 4.49 0.39 -9.46
N ASN A 132 5.74 0.74 -9.18
CA ASN A 132 6.86 0.55 -10.09
C ASN A 132 7.72 -0.62 -9.64
N TYR A 133 7.76 -1.70 -10.44
CA TYR A 133 8.55 -2.90 -10.10
C TYR A 133 10.06 -2.66 -10.14
N ALA A 134 10.54 -1.67 -10.87
CA ALA A 134 11.94 -1.29 -10.84
C ALA A 134 12.34 -0.67 -9.49
N ALA A 135 11.44 0.09 -8.85
CA ALA A 135 11.64 0.69 -7.55
C ALA A 135 10.99 -0.15 -6.45
N PHE A 136 11.70 -0.43 -5.36
CA PHE A 136 11.21 -1.18 -4.20
C PHE A 136 10.58 -2.54 -4.55
N ASN A 137 10.88 -3.11 -5.72
CA ASN A 137 10.27 -4.33 -6.28
C ASN A 137 8.74 -4.24 -6.40
N GLY A 138 8.18 -3.05 -6.56
CA GLY A 138 6.73 -2.81 -6.54
C GLY A 138 6.09 -3.05 -5.17
N ASN A 139 6.88 -3.18 -4.10
CA ASN A 139 6.39 -3.47 -2.75
C ASN A 139 5.90 -2.19 -2.07
N LEU A 140 4.60 -1.92 -2.20
CA LEU A 140 3.94 -0.75 -1.63
C LEU A 140 4.00 -0.73 -0.11
N SER A 141 3.94 -1.89 0.53
CA SER A 141 4.04 -2.01 1.99
C SER A 141 5.42 -1.57 2.51
N ARG A 142 6.49 -1.86 1.75
CA ARG A 142 7.83 -1.35 2.06
C ARG A 142 7.89 0.16 1.93
N ILE A 143 7.28 0.72 0.88
CA ILE A 143 7.23 2.17 0.67
C ILE A 143 6.49 2.86 1.81
N THR A 144 5.28 2.40 2.15
CA THR A 144 4.50 3.00 3.25
C THR A 144 5.20 2.88 4.60
N LYS A 145 5.92 1.78 4.86
CA LYS A 145 6.72 1.62 6.08
C LYS A 145 7.90 2.62 6.14
N ILE A 146 8.59 2.84 5.02
CA ILE A 146 9.66 3.84 4.92
C ILE A 146 9.10 5.23 5.20
N LEU A 147 7.99 5.58 4.55
CA LEU A 147 7.33 6.88 4.73
C LEU A 147 6.87 7.08 6.18
N ALA A 148 6.15 6.10 6.76
CA ALA A 148 5.69 6.18 8.14
C ALA A 148 6.85 6.37 9.11
N THR A 149 7.92 5.59 8.99
CA THR A 149 9.09 5.69 9.87
C THR A 149 9.72 7.08 9.82
N ASN A 150 9.88 7.66 8.63
CA ASN A 150 10.54 8.95 8.46
C ASN A 150 9.62 10.11 8.84
N PHE A 151 8.37 10.09 8.41
CA PHE A 151 7.41 11.12 8.79
C PHE A 151 7.13 11.13 10.30
N ASN A 152 7.11 9.95 10.95
CA ASN A 152 7.00 9.89 12.40
C ASN A 152 8.19 10.57 13.09
N ARG A 153 9.42 10.42 12.57
CA ARG A 153 10.58 11.17 13.08
C ARG A 153 10.38 12.69 12.95
N MET A 154 9.78 13.14 11.86
CA MET A 154 9.53 14.57 11.58
C MET A 154 8.35 15.12 12.40
N LEU A 155 7.32 14.31 12.68
CA LEU A 155 6.11 14.69 13.40
C LEU A 155 6.24 14.55 14.92
N LYS A 156 7.19 13.75 15.39
CA LYS A 156 7.42 13.52 16.83
C LYS A 156 7.60 14.80 17.65
N PRO A 157 8.32 15.85 17.17
CA PRO A 157 8.42 17.12 17.90
C PRO A 157 7.07 17.82 18.14
N TYR A 158 6.07 17.52 17.31
CA TYR A 158 4.73 18.08 17.39
C TYR A 158 3.73 17.18 18.15
N GLY A 159 4.21 16.02 18.65
CA GLY A 159 3.40 15.07 19.42
C GLY A 159 2.51 14.18 18.58
N TYR A 160 2.83 13.93 17.31
CA TYR A 160 2.04 13.13 16.39
C TYR A 160 2.84 12.04 15.68
N THR A 161 2.09 11.02 15.24
CA THR A 161 2.55 9.97 14.33
C THR A 161 1.62 9.92 13.12
N ILE A 162 2.10 9.36 12.01
CA ILE A 162 1.33 9.12 10.79
C ILE A 162 1.22 7.62 10.52
N GLN A 163 0.05 7.19 10.08
CA GLN A 163 -0.23 5.81 9.70
C GLN A 163 -0.80 5.78 8.27
N PHE A 164 -0.44 4.74 7.51
CA PHE A 164 -0.94 4.52 6.15
C PHE A 164 -1.76 3.24 6.08
N GLU A 165 -2.95 3.33 5.50
CA GLU A 165 -3.87 2.21 5.33
C GLU A 165 -4.28 2.08 3.87
N ALA A 166 -4.23 0.86 3.31
CA ALA A 166 -4.69 0.62 1.95
C ALA A 166 -6.20 0.83 1.84
N ILE A 167 -6.64 1.48 0.77
CA ILE A 167 -8.07 1.67 0.50
C ILE A 167 -8.56 0.50 -0.34
N TYR A 168 -9.51 -0.25 0.19
CA TYR A 168 -10.14 -1.37 -0.50
C TYR A 168 -11.50 -0.95 -1.09
N MET A 169 -11.79 -1.41 -2.30
CA MET A 169 -13.08 -1.20 -2.95
C MET A 169 -13.93 -2.47 -2.87
N GLN A 170 -14.61 -2.67 -1.75
CA GLN A 170 -15.50 -3.80 -1.51
C GLN A 170 -16.50 -4.04 -2.66
N ALA A 171 -17.01 -2.96 -3.26
CA ALA A 171 -17.95 -3.05 -4.38
C ALA A 171 -17.39 -3.80 -5.62
N LEU A 172 -16.07 -3.84 -5.78
CA LEU A 172 -15.41 -4.55 -6.89
C LEU A 172 -15.07 -6.00 -6.56
N ALA A 173 -15.11 -6.40 -5.31
CA ALA A 173 -14.66 -7.72 -4.89
C ALA A 173 -15.45 -8.83 -5.56
N TRP A 174 -16.79 -8.70 -5.58
CA TRP A 174 -17.65 -9.68 -6.24
C TRP A 174 -17.43 -9.73 -7.75
N ASP A 175 -17.27 -8.59 -8.40
CA ASP A 175 -17.03 -8.51 -9.84
C ASP A 175 -15.71 -9.20 -10.23
N VAL A 176 -14.66 -9.02 -9.40
CA VAL A 176 -13.36 -9.71 -9.59
C VAL A 176 -13.54 -11.21 -9.48
N VAL A 177 -14.19 -11.70 -8.42
CA VAL A 177 -14.43 -13.12 -8.21
C VAL A 177 -15.27 -13.72 -9.35
N LYS A 178 -16.38 -13.06 -9.71
CA LYS A 178 -17.27 -13.50 -10.79
C LYS A 178 -16.56 -13.57 -12.14
N ARG A 179 -15.72 -12.58 -12.45
CA ARG A 179 -14.91 -12.58 -13.66
C ARG A 179 -13.95 -13.77 -13.67
N ARG A 180 -13.22 -14.02 -12.59
CA ARG A 180 -12.28 -15.16 -12.49
C ARG A 180 -12.96 -16.50 -12.62
N CYS A 181 -14.14 -16.66 -12.01
CA CYS A 181 -14.94 -17.89 -12.15
C CYS A 181 -15.35 -18.12 -13.62
N ARG A 182 -15.79 -17.07 -14.33
CA ARG A 182 -16.19 -17.18 -15.74
C ARG A 182 -15.02 -17.48 -16.67
N GLU A 183 -13.88 -16.80 -16.50
CA GLU A 183 -12.69 -16.99 -17.33
C GLU A 183 -12.14 -18.43 -17.28
N ASN A 184 -12.31 -19.12 -16.15
CA ASN A 184 -11.72 -20.43 -15.91
C ASN A 184 -12.74 -21.57 -15.78
N ASP A 185 -14.02 -21.32 -16.06
CA ASP A 185 -15.12 -22.27 -15.80
C ASP A 185 -15.02 -22.87 -14.39
N ASP A 186 -14.99 -21.99 -13.41
CA ASP A 186 -14.68 -22.29 -12.02
C ASP A 186 -15.83 -21.88 -11.09
N TYR A 187 -15.79 -22.33 -9.83
CA TYR A 187 -16.70 -21.86 -8.78
C TYR A 187 -15.94 -21.61 -7.49
N VAL A 188 -16.53 -20.78 -6.63
CA VAL A 188 -15.98 -20.49 -5.31
C VAL A 188 -16.19 -21.68 -4.39
N SER A 189 -15.12 -22.30 -3.95
CA SER A 189 -15.17 -23.44 -3.01
C SER A 189 -15.00 -23.03 -1.56
N GLN A 190 -14.32 -21.90 -1.31
CA GLN A 190 -14.10 -21.39 0.05
C GLN A 190 -13.80 -19.88 0.03
N ILE A 191 -14.28 -19.18 1.05
CA ILE A 191 -13.89 -17.82 1.36
C ILE A 191 -13.32 -17.84 2.78
N CYS A 192 -12.14 -17.27 2.98
CA CYS A 192 -11.54 -17.19 4.30
C CYS A 192 -10.75 -15.90 4.50
N LEU A 193 -10.82 -15.41 5.73
CA LEU A 193 -9.94 -14.39 6.27
C LEU A 193 -8.82 -15.09 7.04
N THR A 194 -7.59 -14.74 6.73
CA THR A 194 -6.40 -15.30 7.37
C THR A 194 -5.66 -14.18 8.07
N ALA A 195 -5.31 -14.36 9.33
CA ALA A 195 -4.42 -13.47 10.08
C ALA A 195 -3.19 -14.23 10.53
N LYS A 196 -2.01 -13.66 10.33
CA LYS A 196 -0.73 -14.21 10.78
C LYS A 196 -0.30 -13.53 12.06
N ARG A 197 0.25 -14.30 12.99
CA ARG A 197 0.83 -13.78 14.22
C ARG A 197 2.05 -12.91 13.89
N ASP A 198 2.11 -11.71 14.49
CA ASP A 198 3.29 -10.86 14.39
C ASP A 198 4.43 -11.50 15.16
N LYS A 199 5.50 -11.83 14.46
CA LYS A 199 6.67 -12.50 15.06
C LYS A 199 7.43 -11.64 16.07
N GLU A 200 7.29 -10.31 15.99
CA GLU A 200 7.97 -9.37 16.90
C GLU A 200 7.16 -9.11 18.17
N LYS A 201 5.82 -9.21 18.08
CA LYS A 201 4.90 -8.89 19.19
C LYS A 201 4.26 -10.12 19.84
N GLU A 202 4.43 -11.27 19.21
CA GLU A 202 3.78 -12.54 19.62
C GLU A 202 2.25 -12.46 19.70
N THR A 203 1.63 -11.45 19.08
CA THR A 203 0.19 -11.20 19.07
C THR A 203 -0.38 -11.18 17.68
N PHE A 204 -1.68 -11.47 17.54
CA PHE A 204 -2.42 -11.14 16.35
C PHE A 204 -2.79 -9.65 16.34
N ALA A 205 -3.17 -9.13 15.18
CA ALA A 205 -3.62 -7.75 15.07
C ALA A 205 -4.87 -7.50 15.94
N ASP A 206 -4.95 -6.32 16.58
CA ASP A 206 -6.08 -5.92 17.41
C ASP A 206 -7.40 -5.88 16.63
N PHE A 207 -8.34 -6.74 17.00
CA PHE A 207 -9.67 -6.84 16.41
C PHE A 207 -10.71 -6.06 17.23
N SER A 208 -10.36 -4.98 17.80
CA SER A 208 -10.91 -4.29 18.95
C SER A 208 -12.40 -3.89 18.92
N ARG A 209 -13.19 -4.28 17.92
CA ARG A 209 -14.61 -3.88 17.83
C ARG A 209 -15.63 -5.02 17.74
N ASN A 210 -15.19 -6.27 17.75
CA ASN A 210 -16.10 -7.40 17.74
C ASN A 210 -15.69 -8.41 18.80
N ASP A 211 -16.35 -8.37 19.95
CA ASP A 211 -16.01 -9.16 21.15
C ASP A 211 -15.99 -10.67 20.89
N ASN A 212 -16.83 -11.17 19.98
CA ASN A 212 -16.85 -12.59 19.63
C ASN A 212 -15.59 -13.01 18.88
N ILE A 213 -15.11 -12.16 17.96
CA ILE A 213 -13.90 -12.43 17.21
C ILE A 213 -12.68 -12.25 18.10
N ASN A 214 -12.68 -11.24 18.98
CA ASN A 214 -11.61 -11.01 19.95
C ASN A 214 -11.42 -12.21 20.88
N GLY A 215 -12.51 -12.84 21.33
CA GLY A 215 -12.43 -14.05 22.16
C GLY A 215 -11.76 -15.22 21.43
N LEU A 216 -12.07 -15.45 20.15
CA LEU A 216 -11.44 -16.50 19.35
C LEU A 216 -9.97 -16.22 19.07
N ILE A 217 -9.61 -14.96 18.89
CA ILE A 217 -8.22 -14.55 18.66
C ILE A 217 -7.41 -14.69 19.94
N GLN A 218 -7.96 -14.26 21.07
CA GLN A 218 -7.31 -14.45 22.35
C GLN A 218 -7.04 -15.94 22.62
N GLU A 219 -8.01 -16.81 22.34
CA GLU A 219 -7.82 -18.26 22.43
C GLU A 219 -6.69 -18.76 21.51
N ALA A 220 -6.59 -18.22 20.28
CA ALA A 220 -5.50 -18.56 19.36
C ALA A 220 -4.15 -18.05 19.87
N GLU A 221 -4.09 -16.87 20.51
CA GLU A 221 -2.88 -16.34 21.14
C GLU A 221 -2.43 -17.17 22.32
N ASP A 222 -3.36 -17.50 23.22
CA ASP A 222 -3.11 -18.32 24.41
C ASP A 222 -2.61 -19.73 24.07
N ASN A 223 -3.02 -20.25 22.89
CA ASN A 223 -2.56 -21.54 22.36
C ASN A 223 -1.33 -21.42 21.43
N GLU A 224 -0.66 -20.28 21.41
CA GLU A 224 0.54 -20.02 20.59
C GLU A 224 0.35 -20.30 19.09
N ALA A 225 -0.87 -20.13 18.58
CA ALA A 225 -1.16 -20.35 17.17
C ALA A 225 -0.33 -19.44 16.27
N LYS A 226 0.19 -19.99 15.18
CA LYS A 226 0.98 -19.21 14.19
C LYS A 226 0.10 -18.43 13.24
N GLU A 227 -1.09 -18.90 13.00
CA GLU A 227 -2.05 -18.36 12.04
C GLU A 227 -3.46 -18.61 12.54
N PHE A 228 -4.31 -17.60 12.46
CA PHE A 228 -5.73 -17.67 12.68
C PHE A 228 -6.46 -17.58 11.35
N PHE A 229 -7.45 -18.40 11.12
CA PHE A 229 -8.30 -18.28 9.95
C PHE A 229 -9.77 -18.48 10.29
N MET A 230 -10.62 -17.71 9.61
CA MET A 230 -12.06 -17.80 9.71
C MET A 230 -12.64 -17.82 8.28
N GLY A 231 -13.61 -18.69 8.03
CA GLY A 231 -14.17 -18.75 6.69
C GLY A 231 -15.30 -19.76 6.51
N SER A 232 -15.85 -19.76 5.28
CA SER A 232 -16.96 -20.60 4.87
C SER A 232 -16.59 -21.42 3.65
N LYS A 233 -17.01 -22.68 3.61
CA LYS A 233 -16.93 -23.55 2.43
C LYS A 233 -18.27 -23.54 1.71
N PHE A 234 -18.24 -23.59 0.38
CA PHE A 234 -19.43 -23.53 -0.46
C PHE A 234 -19.52 -24.78 -1.33
N PRO A 235 -20.73 -25.37 -1.49
CA PRO A 235 -20.97 -26.39 -2.49
C PRO A 235 -20.96 -25.77 -3.89
N LYS A 236 -20.83 -26.63 -4.92
CA LYS A 236 -20.75 -26.19 -6.32
C LYS A 236 -21.97 -25.38 -6.77
N ASP A 237 -23.13 -25.70 -6.23
CA ASP A 237 -24.43 -25.09 -6.52
C ASP A 237 -24.84 -23.96 -5.57
N ALA A 238 -23.89 -23.44 -4.79
CA ALA A 238 -24.14 -22.30 -3.92
C ALA A 238 -24.61 -21.08 -4.71
N SER A 239 -25.62 -20.36 -4.20
CA SER A 239 -26.14 -19.18 -4.87
C SER A 239 -25.11 -18.05 -4.92
N GLU A 240 -25.06 -17.30 -6.04
CA GLU A 240 -24.20 -16.12 -6.18
C GLU A 240 -24.42 -15.13 -5.03
N GLN A 241 -25.67 -14.95 -4.58
CA GLN A 241 -25.97 -14.03 -3.48
C GLN A 241 -25.39 -14.48 -2.15
N SER A 242 -25.40 -15.77 -1.84
CA SER A 242 -24.80 -16.30 -0.62
C SER A 242 -23.28 -16.09 -0.60
N ILE A 243 -22.63 -16.34 -1.72
CA ILE A 243 -21.18 -16.13 -1.88
C ILE A 243 -20.85 -14.64 -1.75
N LYS A 244 -21.59 -13.78 -2.46
CA LYS A 244 -21.42 -12.32 -2.39
C LYS A 244 -21.57 -11.80 -0.95
N ASN A 245 -22.63 -12.19 -0.25
CA ASN A 245 -22.86 -11.80 1.15
C ASN A 245 -21.70 -12.22 2.06
N SER A 246 -21.15 -13.41 1.83
CA SER A 246 -19.99 -13.88 2.60
C SER A 246 -18.73 -13.06 2.33
N ILE A 247 -18.47 -12.68 1.06
CA ILE A 247 -17.38 -11.78 0.71
C ILE A 247 -17.57 -10.43 1.39
N ASP A 248 -18.77 -9.84 1.29
CA ASP A 248 -19.09 -8.55 1.86
C ASP A 248 -18.89 -8.53 3.39
N ASN A 249 -19.34 -9.59 4.07
CA ASN A 249 -19.16 -9.74 5.52
C ASN A 249 -17.68 -9.86 5.90
N MET A 250 -16.90 -10.64 5.13
CA MET A 250 -15.46 -10.79 5.39
C MET A 250 -14.69 -9.49 5.11
N PHE A 251 -15.11 -8.69 4.11
CA PHE A 251 -14.55 -7.37 3.89
C PHE A 251 -14.86 -6.43 5.04
N HIS A 252 -16.08 -6.48 5.56
CA HIS A 252 -16.46 -5.66 6.70
C HIS A 252 -15.59 -5.98 7.93
N ILE A 253 -15.36 -7.25 8.20
CA ILE A 253 -14.45 -7.70 9.26
C ILE A 253 -13.01 -7.23 8.95
N ASN A 254 -12.52 -7.41 7.73
CA ASN A 254 -11.17 -7.02 7.33
C ASN A 254 -10.92 -5.51 7.37
N GLN A 255 -11.94 -4.67 7.18
CA GLN A 255 -11.82 -3.22 7.37
C GLN A 255 -11.53 -2.84 8.82
N PHE A 256 -11.98 -3.65 9.79
CA PHE A 256 -11.64 -3.48 11.20
C PHE A 256 -10.26 -4.05 11.56
N ILE A 257 -9.74 -4.94 10.72
CA ILE A 257 -8.44 -5.60 10.88
C ILE A 257 -7.39 -4.87 10.02
N ALA A 258 -7.36 -3.57 10.04
CA ALA A 258 -6.54 -2.71 9.17
C ALA A 258 -5.01 -2.92 9.28
N LYS A 259 -4.54 -4.09 9.70
CA LYS A 259 -3.10 -4.39 9.83
C LYS A 259 -2.66 -5.46 8.83
N LYS A 260 -1.48 -5.27 8.30
CA LYS A 260 -0.73 -5.92 7.22
C LYS A 260 -0.75 -7.45 7.12
N GLU A 261 -1.33 -8.13 8.09
CA GLU A 261 -1.20 -9.56 8.30
C GLU A 261 -2.51 -10.31 8.03
N CYS A 262 -3.57 -9.56 7.66
CA CYS A 262 -4.85 -10.16 7.33
C CYS A 262 -5.08 -10.19 5.82
N GLU A 263 -5.35 -11.36 5.31
CA GLU A 263 -5.60 -11.59 3.88
C GLU A 263 -6.99 -12.19 3.70
N LEU A 264 -7.81 -11.56 2.86
CA LEU A 264 -9.08 -12.13 2.42
C LEU A 264 -8.84 -12.97 1.17
N LYS A 265 -9.00 -14.28 1.32
CA LYS A 265 -8.74 -15.27 0.28
C LYS A 265 -10.02 -15.90 -0.21
N VAL A 266 -10.16 -16.05 -1.53
CA VAL A 266 -11.19 -16.84 -2.18
C VAL A 266 -10.52 -18.00 -2.87
N LYS A 267 -10.88 -19.23 -2.45
CA LYS A 267 -10.40 -20.44 -3.09
C LYS A 267 -11.38 -20.83 -4.18
N LEU A 268 -10.85 -20.93 -5.39
CA LEU A 268 -11.55 -21.40 -6.55
C LEU A 268 -11.34 -22.92 -6.71
N SER A 269 -12.28 -23.61 -7.33
CA SER A 269 -12.25 -25.07 -7.40
C SER A 269 -11.12 -25.63 -8.26
N LYS A 270 -10.73 -24.89 -9.31
CA LYS A 270 -9.70 -25.28 -10.28
C LYS A 270 -8.49 -24.34 -10.28
N SER A 271 -8.72 -23.02 -10.26
CA SER A 271 -7.70 -22.00 -10.49
C SER A 271 -6.89 -21.61 -9.25
N GLY A 272 -7.13 -22.25 -8.10
CA GLY A 272 -6.37 -22.00 -6.88
C GLY A 272 -6.93 -20.89 -5.99
N VAL A 273 -6.05 -20.07 -5.42
CA VAL A 273 -6.42 -19.06 -4.42
C VAL A 273 -6.25 -17.67 -4.99
N LEU A 274 -7.30 -16.86 -4.86
CA LEU A 274 -7.33 -15.44 -5.18
C LEU A 274 -7.25 -14.63 -3.88
N CYS A 275 -6.22 -13.78 -3.72
CA CYS A 275 -6.12 -12.85 -2.61
C CYS A 275 -6.83 -11.54 -2.99
N LEU A 276 -8.00 -11.30 -2.40
CA LEU A 276 -8.81 -10.12 -2.74
C LEU A 276 -8.17 -8.80 -2.29
N ASN A 277 -7.33 -8.81 -1.27
CA ASN A 277 -6.61 -7.62 -0.84
C ASN A 277 -5.76 -7.02 -1.97
N ASP A 278 -5.20 -7.86 -2.83
CA ASP A 278 -4.39 -7.41 -3.96
C ASP A 278 -5.22 -6.96 -5.17
N GLU A 279 -6.40 -7.59 -5.37
CA GLU A 279 -7.21 -7.42 -6.58
C GLU A 279 -8.22 -6.27 -6.48
N VAL A 280 -8.67 -5.93 -5.27
CA VAL A 280 -9.74 -4.92 -5.08
C VAL A 280 -9.23 -3.56 -4.63
N VAL A 281 -7.92 -3.39 -4.49
CA VAL A 281 -7.33 -2.08 -4.21
C VAL A 281 -7.48 -1.20 -5.45
N PRO A 282 -8.01 0.04 -5.32
CA PRO A 282 -8.20 0.91 -6.47
C PRO A 282 -6.86 1.25 -7.11
N MET A 283 -6.76 1.01 -8.41
CA MET A 283 -5.60 1.33 -9.24
C MET A 283 -5.97 2.30 -10.36
N TYR A 284 -5.13 3.32 -10.58
CA TYR A 284 -5.27 4.29 -11.65
C TYR A 284 -4.02 4.36 -12.50
N PHE A 285 -4.22 4.66 -13.80
CA PHE A 285 -3.18 4.60 -14.80
C PHE A 285 -2.69 5.98 -15.06
N LEU A 286 -2.04 6.77 -14.82
CA LEU A 286 -1.49 8.09 -15.10
C LEU A 286 -1.64 9.04 -13.91
N PRO A 287 -0.64 9.88 -13.64
CA PRO A 287 -0.69 10.81 -12.50
C PRO A 287 -1.91 11.74 -12.51
N HIS A 288 -2.28 12.28 -13.68
CA HIS A 288 -3.43 13.16 -13.81
C HIS A 288 -4.75 12.45 -13.46
N MET A 289 -4.93 11.19 -13.85
CA MET A 289 -6.12 10.41 -13.48
C MET A 289 -6.20 10.16 -11.97
N ALA A 290 -5.05 9.98 -11.32
CA ALA A 290 -5.00 9.87 -9.87
C ALA A 290 -5.43 11.19 -9.21
N ILE A 291 -4.94 12.34 -9.70
CA ILE A 291 -5.31 13.66 -9.21
C ILE A 291 -6.80 13.94 -9.41
N GLU A 292 -7.33 13.71 -10.62
CA GLU A 292 -8.76 13.85 -10.92
C GLU A 292 -9.62 12.98 -9.99
N ARG A 293 -9.16 11.77 -9.67
CA ARG A 293 -9.87 10.86 -8.79
C ARG A 293 -9.86 11.30 -7.33
N PHE A 294 -8.81 11.97 -6.88
CA PHE A 294 -8.82 12.65 -5.58
C PHE A 294 -9.91 13.72 -5.54
N GLN A 295 -9.96 14.58 -6.55
CA GLN A 295 -10.97 15.64 -6.65
C GLN A 295 -12.40 15.09 -6.64
N LEU A 296 -12.67 14.02 -7.38
CA LEU A 296 -13.97 13.36 -7.38
C LEU A 296 -14.36 12.76 -6.02
N ARG A 297 -13.39 12.26 -5.25
CA ARG A 297 -13.68 11.70 -3.92
C ARG A 297 -13.94 12.77 -2.87
N THR A 298 -13.30 13.92 -2.98
CA THR A 298 -13.56 15.06 -2.09
C THR A 298 -14.97 15.58 -2.24
N THR A 299 -15.47 15.68 -3.47
CA THR A 299 -16.86 16.10 -3.73
C THR A 299 -17.92 15.13 -3.22
N VAL A 300 -17.63 13.83 -3.19
CA VAL A 300 -18.57 12.81 -2.67
C VAL A 300 -18.61 12.80 -1.13
N SER A 301 -17.52 13.13 -0.46
CA SER A 301 -17.48 13.14 1.02
C SER A 301 -18.13 14.38 1.63
N THR A 302 -18.07 15.53 0.95
CA THR A 302 -18.73 16.78 1.40
C THR A 302 -20.25 16.77 1.24
N ASN A 303 -20.80 15.88 0.40
CA ASN A 303 -22.26 15.75 0.20
C ASN A 303 -22.93 14.72 1.14
N LYS A 304 -22.23 14.19 2.15
CA LYS A 304 -22.78 13.23 3.12
C LYS A 304 -23.07 13.82 4.50
N ASP A 305 -22.72 15.07 4.73
CA ASP A 305 -22.94 15.77 6.01
C ASP A 305 -23.97 16.91 5.91
N ASP A 306 -24.83 16.90 4.86
CA ASP A 306 -26.05 17.74 4.77
C ASP A 306 -27.32 16.92 5.05
#